data_1307a884830ed3c0529753044748fee3
#
_entry.id   1307a884830ed3c0529753044748fee3
#
_cell.length_a   1.000
_cell.length_b   1.000
_cell.length_c   1.000
_cell.angle_alpha   90.00
_cell.angle_beta   90.00
_cell.angle_gamma   90.00
#
_symmetry.space_group_name_H-M   'P 1'
#
loop_
_entity.id
_entity.type
_entity.pdbx_description
1 polymer ?
#
loop_
_entity_poly.entity_id
_entity_poly.type
_entity_poly.pdbx_seq_one_letter_code
_entity_poly.pdbx_strand_id
1 'polypeptide(L)'
;MNPLTYAHNASIRIAPVRGLSNSIGFILCLLMFPVLSAENYDLAILGGRVMDPASGFDEIANVGITGDRIAVITNEAITGDKTIDASGHVIAPGFIDTHFHGTQPLHYRIALRMGVTTAMDLEFGALGKRIDDWYSERDGTSLINYGTSVSHELARASVLDGVDAIDSSEAKLTRVHPNWAGLVPTPDESEKILAIIESGLNAGGIGVGSTLGYMPGATANELFDVQALSASYGRQIAVHLRHTPGTETDEINGAQEILANAAALSAPAIINHFNNPGWQRVYELITRMQSNGHNVWGELYPYAAGATTINAIFFDPSIWRDRLGRRYEETMLDPSTNEFLTERQYLSLRESDPTRIVIVFKSPEEEIVQWLGLDGISIASDGLPDKAPLPLDSDLTQLPNAHPRTAGTYAKALRLARENKLSL
;
A
#
# COMPACT_ATOMS: atom_id res chain seq x y z
N MET A 1 -9.12 20.69 36.68
CA MET A 1 -9.74 19.96 37.82
C MET A 1 -8.79 18.83 38.20
N ASN A 2 -8.53 18.71 39.50
CA ASN A 2 -7.43 18.03 40.16
C ASN A 2 -7.08 16.59 39.75
N PRO A 3 -5.80 16.19 39.82
CA PRO A 3 -5.37 14.80 39.80
C PRO A 3 -5.41 14.18 41.19
N LEU A 4 -5.89 12.95 41.29
CA LEU A 4 -5.91 12.15 42.52
C LEU A 4 -4.59 11.38 42.65
N THR A 5 -3.84 11.75 43.68
CA THR A 5 -2.71 11.02 44.25
C THR A 5 -3.22 9.92 45.20
N TYR A 6 -2.76 8.68 45.02
CA TYR A 6 -2.85 7.64 46.05
C TYR A 6 -1.43 7.23 46.46
N ALA A 7 -1.07 7.64 47.69
CA ALA A 7 0.07 7.09 48.41
C ALA A 7 -0.43 6.05 49.44
N HIS A 8 0.10 4.87 49.43
CA HIS A 8 -0.03 3.93 50.54
C HIS A 8 1.33 3.59 51.10
N ASN A 9 1.62 4.17 52.27
CA ASN A 9 2.69 3.79 53.17
C ASN A 9 2.26 2.53 53.96
N ALA A 10 2.99 1.45 53.83
CA ALA A 10 2.93 0.31 54.76
C ALA A 10 4.27 0.23 55.54
N SER A 11 4.24 0.65 56.77
CA SER A 11 5.34 0.52 57.73
C SER A 11 5.32 -0.87 58.37
N ILE A 12 6.39 -1.66 58.16
CA ILE A 12 6.61 -2.93 58.86
C ILE A 12 7.41 -2.64 60.11
N ARG A 13 6.84 -2.98 61.30
CA ARG A 13 7.52 -2.95 62.59
C ARG A 13 8.26 -4.26 62.79
N ILE A 14 9.56 -4.17 63.07
CA ILE A 14 10.41 -5.32 63.50
C ILE A 14 10.42 -5.35 65.03
N ALA A 15 10.05 -6.49 65.61
CA ALA A 15 10.20 -6.75 67.06
C ALA A 15 11.47 -7.57 67.29
N PRO A 16 12.20 -7.29 68.40
CA PRO A 16 13.45 -8.01 68.70
C PRO A 16 13.20 -9.34 69.44
N VAL A 17 13.80 -10.43 68.96
CA VAL A 17 13.87 -11.69 69.70
C VAL A 17 15.28 -11.86 70.28
N ARG A 18 15.33 -12.05 71.60
CA ARG A 18 16.54 -12.34 72.42
C ARG A 18 16.97 -13.83 72.26
N GLY A 19 18.27 -14.00 72.28
CA GLY A 19 19.07 -15.09 71.98
C GLY A 19 18.84 -16.46 72.75
N LEU A 20 19.50 -17.47 72.20
CA LEU A 20 20.13 -18.56 72.93
C LEU A 20 21.11 -19.36 72.06
N SER A 21 22.31 -19.43 72.56
CA SER A 21 23.47 -20.34 72.42
C SER A 21 23.54 -21.45 71.39
N ASN A 22 24.65 -21.44 70.66
CA ASN A 22 25.58 -22.50 70.26
C ASN A 22 25.06 -23.95 69.96
N SER A 23 25.08 -24.22 68.61
CA SER A 23 25.58 -25.54 68.15
C SER A 23 26.04 -25.36 66.70
N ILE A 24 27.34 -25.63 66.44
CA ILE A 24 27.97 -25.60 65.13
C ILE A 24 27.45 -26.82 64.34
N GLY A 25 26.48 -26.65 63.52
CA GLY A 25 26.07 -27.56 62.45
C GLY A 25 26.40 -26.95 61.10
N PHE A 26 27.39 -27.49 60.38
CA PHE A 26 27.74 -27.14 59.04
C PHE A 26 26.58 -27.64 58.13
N ILE A 27 25.56 -26.82 57.96
CA ILE A 27 24.53 -27.02 56.88
C ILE A 27 25.11 -26.48 55.63
N LEU A 28 25.56 -27.36 54.73
CA LEU A 28 25.86 -27.08 53.33
C LEU A 28 24.56 -26.76 52.65
N CYS A 29 24.15 -25.49 52.67
CA CYS A 29 23.08 -25.00 51.82
C CYS A 29 23.56 -25.12 50.38
N LEU A 30 23.20 -26.18 49.68
CA LEU A 30 23.16 -26.22 48.22
C LEU A 30 22.17 -25.14 47.81
N LEU A 31 22.70 -23.99 47.43
CA LEU A 31 21.94 -22.99 46.65
C LEU A 31 21.60 -23.65 45.32
N MET A 32 20.46 -24.32 45.24
CA MET A 32 19.80 -24.61 43.96
C MET A 32 19.40 -23.25 43.40
N PHE A 33 20.27 -22.68 42.58
CA PHE A 33 19.81 -21.64 41.62
C PHE A 33 18.76 -22.34 40.75
N PRO A 34 17.52 -21.82 40.66
CA PRO A 34 16.62 -22.31 39.66
C PRO A 34 17.35 -22.11 38.32
N VAL A 35 17.62 -23.19 37.62
CA VAL A 35 17.94 -23.13 36.21
C VAL A 35 16.69 -22.54 35.61
N LEU A 36 16.69 -21.25 35.32
CA LEU A 36 15.65 -20.64 34.50
C LEU A 36 15.73 -21.38 33.16
N SER A 37 14.80 -22.32 32.98
CA SER A 37 14.62 -22.93 31.66
C SER A 37 14.33 -21.79 30.72
N ALA A 38 15.18 -21.56 29.73
CA ALA A 38 14.88 -20.57 28.69
C ALA A 38 13.53 -20.94 28.10
N GLU A 39 12.63 -19.98 28.04
CA GLU A 39 11.33 -20.20 27.41
C GLU A 39 11.55 -20.65 25.96
N ASN A 40 10.84 -21.72 25.57
CA ASN A 40 10.93 -22.26 24.21
C ASN A 40 9.80 -21.75 23.37
N TYR A 41 10.13 -21.22 22.20
CA TYR A 41 9.21 -20.65 21.22
C TYR A 41 9.15 -21.56 19.98
N ASP A 42 8.12 -21.41 19.15
CA ASP A 42 8.05 -22.10 17.85
C ASP A 42 9.17 -21.63 16.91
N LEU A 43 9.49 -20.32 17.00
CA LEU A 43 10.60 -19.70 16.27
C LEU A 43 11.31 -18.68 17.16
N ALA A 44 12.63 -18.79 17.25
CA ALA A 44 13.51 -17.79 17.88
C ALA A 44 14.38 -17.11 16.82
N ILE A 45 14.31 -15.77 16.73
CA ILE A 45 15.18 -14.95 15.88
C ILE A 45 16.17 -14.26 16.79
N LEU A 46 17.47 -14.54 16.64
CA LEU A 46 18.49 -14.21 17.62
C LEU A 46 19.46 -13.12 17.15
N GLY A 47 19.78 -12.19 18.04
CA GLY A 47 20.91 -11.27 17.92
C GLY A 47 20.79 -10.20 16.83
N GLY A 48 19.62 -9.93 16.30
CA GLY A 48 19.39 -8.89 15.32
C GLY A 48 19.11 -7.52 15.92
N ARG A 49 19.34 -6.46 15.17
CA ARG A 49 18.83 -5.12 15.53
C ARG A 49 17.33 -5.06 15.28
N VAL A 50 16.55 -5.13 16.35
CA VAL A 50 15.09 -5.03 16.28
C VAL A 50 14.71 -3.56 16.15
N MET A 51 14.02 -3.22 15.06
CA MET A 51 13.49 -1.88 14.81
C MET A 51 11.96 -1.96 14.75
N ASP A 52 11.28 -1.35 15.70
CA ASP A 52 9.82 -1.23 15.72
C ASP A 52 9.42 0.24 15.67
N PRO A 53 8.98 0.74 14.50
CA PRO A 53 8.59 2.14 14.34
C PRO A 53 7.40 2.54 15.22
N ALA A 54 6.53 1.60 15.58
CA ALA A 54 5.33 1.90 16.36
C ALA A 54 5.65 2.20 17.83
N SER A 55 6.61 1.48 18.42
CA SER A 55 7.04 1.70 19.80
C SER A 55 8.29 2.57 19.92
N GLY A 56 9.02 2.78 18.83
CA GLY A 56 10.35 3.41 18.81
C GLY A 56 11.46 2.50 19.37
N PHE A 57 11.22 1.18 19.48
CA PHE A 57 12.24 0.23 19.93
C PHE A 57 13.29 0.06 18.82
N ASP A 58 14.56 0.24 19.18
CA ASP A 58 15.71 0.14 18.26
C ASP A 58 16.95 -0.34 19.01
N GLU A 59 17.04 -1.66 19.27
CA GLU A 59 18.15 -2.28 20.00
C GLU A 59 18.49 -3.66 19.44
N ILE A 60 19.68 -4.18 19.78
CA ILE A 60 20.01 -5.61 19.54
C ILE A 60 19.21 -6.45 20.53
N ALA A 61 18.35 -7.32 20.00
CA ALA A 61 17.50 -8.18 20.81
C ALA A 61 17.17 -9.50 20.11
N ASN A 62 16.52 -10.39 20.84
CA ASN A 62 15.98 -11.64 20.37
C ASN A 62 14.45 -11.51 20.26
N VAL A 63 13.85 -12.19 19.28
CA VAL A 63 12.40 -12.21 19.08
C VAL A 63 11.93 -13.66 19.17
N GLY A 64 11.06 -13.95 20.15
CA GLY A 64 10.38 -15.25 20.30
C GLY A 64 8.97 -15.18 19.71
N ILE A 65 8.64 -16.17 18.87
CA ILE A 65 7.33 -16.28 18.19
C ILE A 65 6.67 -17.57 18.62
N THR A 66 5.39 -17.49 18.99
CA THR A 66 4.53 -18.64 19.31
C THR A 66 3.25 -18.53 18.49
N GLY A 67 2.96 -19.57 17.69
CA GLY A 67 1.87 -19.55 16.72
C GLY A 67 2.03 -18.40 15.71
N ASP A 68 1.07 -17.49 15.67
CA ASP A 68 1.03 -16.33 14.80
C ASP A 68 1.41 -15.01 15.49
N ARG A 69 1.99 -15.08 16.71
CA ARG A 69 2.24 -13.91 17.56
C ARG A 69 3.70 -13.77 17.94
N ILE A 70 4.19 -12.54 17.96
CA ILE A 70 5.41 -12.16 18.65
C ILE A 70 5.11 -12.28 20.16
N ALA A 71 5.68 -13.30 20.82
CA ALA A 71 5.46 -13.56 22.22
C ALA A 71 6.38 -12.70 23.11
N VAL A 72 7.63 -12.47 22.65
CA VAL A 72 8.61 -11.68 23.40
C VAL A 72 9.60 -10.97 22.45
N ILE A 73 10.04 -9.80 22.87
CA ILE A 73 11.26 -9.13 22.39
C ILE A 73 12.12 -8.91 23.62
N THR A 74 13.33 -9.48 23.68
CA THR A 74 14.16 -9.48 24.89
C THR A 74 15.65 -9.56 24.57
N ASN A 75 16.48 -9.01 25.48
CA ASN A 75 17.94 -9.18 25.44
C ASN A 75 18.39 -10.46 26.12
N GLU A 76 17.50 -11.17 26.83
CA GLU A 76 17.81 -12.42 27.47
C GLU A 76 17.90 -13.57 26.45
N ALA A 77 18.60 -14.65 26.80
CA ALA A 77 18.71 -15.82 25.94
C ALA A 77 17.36 -16.56 25.88
N ILE A 78 16.91 -16.82 24.66
CA ILE A 78 15.70 -17.62 24.36
C ILE A 78 16.07 -18.84 23.52
N THR A 79 15.18 -19.81 23.45
CA THR A 79 15.29 -20.99 22.58
C THR A 79 14.04 -21.11 21.71
N GLY A 80 14.12 -21.84 20.61
CA GLY A 80 12.99 -22.14 19.78
C GLY A 80 13.15 -23.45 19.02
N ASP A 81 12.03 -24.05 18.63
CA ASP A 81 12.02 -25.25 17.80
C ASP A 81 12.73 -25.04 16.49
N LYS A 82 12.60 -23.79 15.96
CA LYS A 82 13.40 -23.28 14.87
C LYS A 82 14.15 -22.02 15.33
N THR A 83 15.37 -21.84 14.83
CA THR A 83 16.21 -20.68 15.16
C THR A 83 16.73 -20.03 13.90
N ILE A 84 16.69 -18.71 13.87
CA ILE A 84 17.30 -17.85 12.83
C ILE A 84 18.36 -17.00 13.53
N ASP A 85 19.60 -17.09 13.08
CA ASP A 85 20.65 -16.14 13.47
C ASP A 85 20.50 -14.87 12.62
N ALA A 86 20.13 -13.79 13.29
CA ALA A 86 19.98 -12.47 12.68
C ALA A 86 21.14 -11.52 13.01
N SER A 87 22.27 -12.05 13.50
CA SER A 87 23.45 -11.25 13.84
C SER A 87 23.88 -10.39 12.65
N GLY A 88 24.02 -9.09 12.87
CA GLY A 88 24.38 -8.10 11.83
C GLY A 88 23.23 -7.76 10.86
N HIS A 89 22.02 -8.24 11.09
CA HIS A 89 20.82 -7.92 10.32
C HIS A 89 19.84 -7.07 11.14
N VAL A 90 18.90 -6.43 10.44
CA VAL A 90 17.74 -5.76 11.03
C VAL A 90 16.57 -6.74 11.07
N ILE A 91 15.87 -6.76 12.19
CA ILE A 91 14.58 -7.41 12.36
C ILE A 91 13.54 -6.29 12.44
N ALA A 92 12.61 -6.23 11.51
CA ALA A 92 11.56 -5.22 11.47
C ALA A 92 10.23 -5.85 11.05
N PRO A 93 9.08 -5.20 11.33
CA PRO A 93 7.81 -5.58 10.72
C PRO A 93 7.92 -5.63 9.21
N GLY A 94 7.24 -6.59 8.58
CA GLY A 94 7.13 -6.62 7.12
C GLY A 94 6.34 -5.43 6.60
N PHE A 95 6.66 -4.98 5.39
CA PHE A 95 5.95 -3.86 4.77
C PHE A 95 4.50 -4.22 4.45
N ILE A 96 3.64 -3.21 4.58
CA ILE A 96 2.25 -3.24 4.11
C ILE A 96 2.19 -2.38 2.85
N ASP A 97 1.97 -3.04 1.71
CA ASP A 97 1.83 -2.36 0.41
C ASP A 97 0.34 -2.12 0.14
N THR A 98 -0.08 -0.87 0.17
CA THR A 98 -1.48 -0.47 -0.03
C THR A 98 -1.87 -0.37 -1.50
N HIS A 99 -0.90 -0.50 -2.41
CA HIS A 99 -1.11 -0.30 -3.82
C HIS A 99 -0.31 -1.31 -4.65
N PHE A 100 -0.86 -2.51 -4.79
CA PHE A 100 -0.20 -3.60 -5.50
C PHE A 100 -1.19 -4.37 -6.36
N HIS A 101 -1.08 -4.26 -7.68
CA HIS A 101 -1.98 -4.91 -8.65
C HIS A 101 -1.60 -6.38 -8.91
N GLY A 102 -1.24 -7.09 -7.84
CA GLY A 102 -0.94 -8.51 -7.91
C GLY A 102 -2.17 -9.39 -8.04
N THR A 103 -2.17 -10.30 -9.01
CA THR A 103 -3.33 -11.14 -9.33
C THR A 103 -3.03 -12.64 -9.32
N GLN A 104 -1.77 -13.04 -9.14
CA GLN A 104 -1.30 -14.43 -9.20
C GLN A 104 -0.34 -14.74 -8.04
N PRO A 105 -0.20 -16.00 -7.62
CA PRO A 105 0.72 -16.39 -6.55
C PRO A 105 2.16 -15.93 -6.76
N LEU A 106 2.66 -15.91 -8.01
CA LEU A 106 3.99 -15.41 -8.35
C LEU A 106 4.15 -13.93 -8.01
N HIS A 107 3.10 -13.11 -8.19
CA HIS A 107 3.14 -11.68 -7.88
C HIS A 107 3.36 -11.45 -6.37
N TYR A 108 2.68 -12.22 -5.53
CA TYR A 108 2.88 -12.17 -4.07
C TYR A 108 4.27 -12.67 -3.64
N ARG A 109 4.85 -13.63 -4.39
CA ARG A 109 6.25 -14.04 -4.19
C ARG A 109 7.23 -12.90 -4.54
N ILE A 110 6.95 -12.11 -5.57
CA ILE A 110 7.75 -10.92 -5.91
C ILE A 110 7.65 -9.88 -4.78
N ALA A 111 6.44 -9.61 -4.29
CA ALA A 111 6.21 -8.69 -3.18
C ALA A 111 6.94 -9.15 -1.90
N LEU A 112 6.85 -10.44 -1.56
CA LEU A 112 7.55 -11.02 -0.42
C LEU A 112 9.07 -10.79 -0.49
N ARG A 113 9.67 -10.89 -1.67
CA ARG A 113 11.12 -10.61 -1.86
C ARG A 113 11.51 -9.17 -1.64
N MET A 114 10.57 -8.23 -1.68
CA MET A 114 10.77 -6.83 -1.28
C MET A 114 10.59 -6.60 0.23
N GLY A 115 10.25 -7.64 1.00
CA GLY A 115 9.92 -7.54 2.41
C GLY A 115 8.45 -7.19 2.69
N VAL A 116 7.58 -7.25 1.68
CA VAL A 116 6.13 -7.06 1.84
C VAL A 116 5.52 -8.32 2.43
N THR A 117 4.76 -8.16 3.51
CA THR A 117 4.04 -9.25 4.19
C THR A 117 2.52 -9.09 4.09
N THR A 118 2.07 -7.93 3.64
CA THR A 118 0.65 -7.65 3.32
C THR A 118 0.61 -6.81 2.05
N ALA A 119 -0.05 -7.28 1.01
CA ALA A 119 -0.26 -6.53 -0.22
C ALA A 119 -1.75 -6.34 -0.50
N MET A 120 -2.13 -5.10 -0.77
CA MET A 120 -3.51 -4.72 -1.04
C MET A 120 -3.64 -3.99 -2.37
N ASP A 121 -4.71 -4.27 -3.11
CA ASP A 121 -5.10 -3.48 -4.26
C ASP A 121 -6.20 -2.49 -3.84
N LEU A 122 -5.79 -1.30 -3.36
CA LEU A 122 -6.75 -0.29 -2.91
C LEU A 122 -7.20 0.64 -4.03
N GLU A 123 -6.38 0.88 -5.07
CA GLU A 123 -6.71 1.82 -6.13
C GLU A 123 -7.65 1.23 -7.18
N PHE A 124 -7.28 0.09 -7.78
CA PHE A 124 -8.06 -0.55 -8.83
C PHE A 124 -9.17 -1.42 -8.24
N GLY A 125 -8.79 -2.36 -7.39
CA GLY A 125 -9.72 -3.23 -6.69
C GLY A 125 -10.29 -4.37 -7.56
N ALA A 126 -11.35 -4.99 -7.04
CA ALA A 126 -12.09 -6.06 -7.70
C ALA A 126 -13.57 -5.69 -7.93
N LEU A 127 -14.21 -6.32 -8.90
CA LEU A 127 -15.62 -6.12 -9.18
C LEU A 127 -16.49 -6.55 -7.99
N GLY A 128 -17.37 -5.68 -7.51
CA GLY A 128 -18.13 -5.89 -6.28
C GLY A 128 -18.86 -7.22 -6.21
N LYS A 129 -19.55 -7.63 -7.28
CA LYS A 129 -20.26 -8.91 -7.35
C LYS A 129 -19.34 -10.14 -7.48
N ARG A 130 -18.01 -9.96 -7.56
CA ARG A 130 -17.01 -11.03 -7.68
C ARG A 130 -15.94 -10.97 -6.57
N ILE A 131 -16.17 -10.24 -5.48
CA ILE A 131 -15.25 -10.15 -4.36
C ILE A 131 -14.98 -11.51 -3.73
N ASP A 132 -16.01 -12.35 -3.56
CA ASP A 132 -15.87 -13.70 -3.01
C ASP A 132 -14.99 -14.59 -3.92
N ASP A 133 -15.15 -14.51 -5.24
CA ASP A 133 -14.28 -15.20 -6.21
C ASP A 133 -12.84 -14.73 -6.05
N TRP A 134 -12.64 -13.42 -5.96
CA TRP A 134 -11.32 -12.82 -5.81
C TRP A 134 -10.57 -13.31 -4.57
N TYR A 135 -11.25 -13.41 -3.42
CA TYR A 135 -10.67 -13.97 -2.20
C TYR A 135 -10.44 -15.48 -2.34
N SER A 136 -11.38 -16.23 -2.91
CA SER A 136 -11.29 -17.68 -3.10
C SER A 136 -10.10 -18.10 -3.97
N GLU A 137 -9.78 -17.32 -5.02
CA GLU A 137 -8.62 -17.59 -5.89
C GLU A 137 -7.27 -17.45 -5.17
N ARG A 138 -7.23 -16.72 -4.07
CA ARG A 138 -6.01 -16.43 -3.29
C ARG A 138 -5.90 -17.26 -2.02
N ASP A 139 -7.00 -17.83 -1.57
CA ASP A 139 -7.02 -18.66 -0.38
C ASP A 139 -6.13 -19.89 -0.54
N GLY A 140 -5.24 -20.11 0.43
CA GLY A 140 -4.26 -21.18 0.43
C GLY A 140 -3.17 -21.11 -0.66
N THR A 141 -3.17 -20.08 -1.53
CA THR A 141 -2.18 -19.91 -2.61
C THR A 141 -1.29 -18.68 -2.43
N SER A 142 -1.74 -17.67 -1.71
CA SER A 142 -0.94 -16.49 -1.41
C SER A 142 0.11 -16.78 -0.33
N LEU A 143 1.33 -16.27 -0.54
CA LEU A 143 2.44 -16.37 0.41
C LEU A 143 2.44 -15.26 1.47
N ILE A 144 1.60 -14.25 1.31
CA ILE A 144 1.50 -13.07 2.19
C ILE A 144 0.02 -12.73 2.41
N ASN A 145 -0.26 -11.88 3.38
CA ASN A 145 -1.61 -11.35 3.57
C ASN A 145 -2.03 -10.51 2.36
N TYR A 146 -3.32 -10.51 2.06
CA TYR A 146 -3.87 -9.83 0.89
C TYR A 146 -5.22 -9.20 1.21
N GLY A 147 -5.62 -8.23 0.40
CA GLY A 147 -6.92 -7.58 0.47
C GLY A 147 -7.17 -6.73 -0.77
N THR A 148 -8.44 -6.42 -1.02
CA THR A 148 -8.82 -5.61 -2.16
C THR A 148 -9.93 -4.62 -1.81
N SER A 149 -9.92 -3.46 -2.46
CA SER A 149 -11.07 -2.57 -2.52
C SER A 149 -12.10 -3.04 -3.53
N VAL A 150 -13.27 -2.43 -3.52
CA VAL A 150 -14.28 -2.59 -4.58
C VAL A 150 -13.99 -1.61 -5.70
N SER A 151 -13.92 -2.09 -6.92
CA SER A 151 -13.57 -1.28 -8.09
C SER A 151 -14.74 -0.42 -8.58
N HIS A 152 -14.58 0.89 -8.57
CA HIS A 152 -15.49 1.82 -9.23
C HIS A 152 -15.43 1.66 -10.76
N GLU A 153 -14.23 1.53 -11.33
CA GLU A 153 -14.04 1.31 -12.78
C GLU A 153 -14.78 0.06 -13.27
N LEU A 154 -14.61 -1.07 -12.58
CA LEU A 154 -15.26 -2.33 -12.97
C LEU A 154 -16.76 -2.31 -12.75
N ALA A 155 -17.26 -1.60 -11.73
CA ALA A 155 -18.70 -1.41 -11.55
C ALA A 155 -19.31 -0.62 -12.72
N ARG A 156 -18.61 0.43 -13.21
CA ARG A 156 -19.02 1.16 -14.41
C ARG A 156 -18.97 0.28 -15.65
N ALA A 157 -17.88 -0.48 -15.86
CA ALA A 157 -17.74 -1.40 -17.00
C ALA A 157 -18.85 -2.46 -17.02
N SER A 158 -19.19 -3.01 -15.86
CA SER A 158 -20.28 -3.96 -15.71
C SER A 158 -21.63 -3.39 -16.14
N VAL A 159 -21.93 -2.14 -15.76
CA VAL A 159 -23.23 -1.51 -16.04
C VAL A 159 -23.28 -0.91 -17.45
N LEU A 160 -22.23 -0.22 -17.88
CA LEU A 160 -22.24 0.59 -19.11
C LEU A 160 -21.81 -0.19 -20.36
N ASP A 161 -21.00 -1.24 -20.19
CA ASP A 161 -20.50 -2.08 -21.28
C ASP A 161 -20.88 -3.55 -21.15
N GLY A 162 -21.50 -3.98 -20.04
CA GLY A 162 -21.86 -5.38 -19.80
C GLY A 162 -20.65 -6.29 -19.58
N VAL A 163 -19.51 -5.77 -19.10
CA VAL A 163 -18.26 -6.51 -18.93
C VAL A 163 -17.97 -6.73 -17.44
N ASP A 164 -17.91 -8.01 -17.04
CA ASP A 164 -17.73 -8.45 -15.67
C ASP A 164 -16.31 -8.97 -15.40
N ALA A 165 -15.30 -8.17 -15.68
CA ALA A 165 -13.92 -8.49 -15.31
C ALA A 165 -13.76 -8.58 -13.79
N ILE A 166 -12.97 -9.55 -13.30
CA ILE A 166 -12.79 -9.76 -11.85
C ILE A 166 -11.90 -8.70 -11.21
N ASP A 167 -10.77 -8.42 -11.82
CA ASP A 167 -9.75 -7.45 -11.37
C ASP A 167 -8.87 -6.98 -12.54
N SER A 168 -7.74 -6.38 -12.23
CA SER A 168 -6.80 -5.88 -13.23
C SER A 168 -6.21 -6.96 -14.15
N SER A 169 -6.30 -8.27 -13.83
CA SER A 169 -5.86 -9.34 -14.73
C SER A 169 -6.71 -9.44 -16.00
N GLU A 170 -7.96 -9.07 -15.88
CA GLU A 170 -8.94 -9.07 -16.97
C GLU A 170 -9.18 -7.65 -17.54
N ALA A 171 -8.37 -6.65 -17.18
CA ALA A 171 -8.51 -5.27 -17.65
C ALA A 171 -8.54 -5.14 -19.19
N LYS A 172 -7.98 -6.09 -19.92
CA LYS A 172 -8.11 -6.15 -21.40
C LYS A 172 -9.57 -6.20 -21.85
N LEU A 173 -10.44 -6.84 -21.08
CA LEU A 173 -11.86 -6.96 -21.41
C LEU A 173 -12.56 -5.59 -21.30
N THR A 174 -12.18 -4.76 -20.32
CA THR A 174 -12.78 -3.44 -20.14
C THR A 174 -12.16 -2.38 -21.05
N ARG A 175 -10.83 -2.40 -21.19
CA ARG A 175 -10.06 -1.34 -21.87
C ARG A 175 -10.32 -1.23 -23.37
N VAL A 176 -10.93 -2.21 -23.99
CA VAL A 176 -11.36 -2.17 -25.41
C VAL A 176 -12.76 -1.56 -25.60
N HIS A 177 -13.52 -1.34 -24.52
CA HIS A 177 -14.83 -0.70 -24.55
C HIS A 177 -14.72 0.78 -24.11
N PRO A 178 -15.45 1.71 -24.75
CA PRO A 178 -15.29 3.12 -24.45
C PRO A 178 -16.25 3.67 -23.39
N ASN A 179 -17.37 2.96 -23.10
CA ASN A 179 -18.49 3.56 -22.36
C ASN A 179 -18.17 3.74 -20.87
N TRP A 180 -17.53 2.74 -20.24
CA TRP A 180 -17.16 2.82 -18.83
C TRP A 180 -16.33 4.09 -18.51
N ALA A 181 -15.49 4.51 -19.44
CA ALA A 181 -14.66 5.70 -19.28
C ALA A 181 -15.39 7.00 -19.63
N GLY A 182 -16.08 7.02 -20.77
CA GLY A 182 -16.55 8.24 -21.40
C GLY A 182 -18.01 8.63 -21.15
N LEU A 183 -18.88 7.67 -20.84
CA LEU A 183 -20.30 7.96 -20.64
C LEU A 183 -20.59 8.54 -19.26
N VAL A 184 -21.49 9.53 -19.25
CA VAL A 184 -22.18 9.95 -18.02
C VAL A 184 -23.36 9.00 -17.81
N PRO A 185 -23.42 8.24 -16.71
CA PRO A 185 -24.50 7.29 -16.49
C PRO A 185 -25.83 8.00 -16.26
N THR A 186 -26.91 7.36 -16.70
CA THR A 186 -28.27 7.75 -16.31
C THR A 186 -28.49 7.51 -14.81
N PRO A 187 -29.54 8.10 -14.20
CA PRO A 187 -29.85 7.81 -12.78
C PRO A 187 -29.98 6.33 -12.47
N ASP A 188 -30.68 5.55 -13.30
CA ASP A 188 -30.82 4.09 -13.12
C ASP A 188 -29.48 3.33 -13.23
N GLU A 189 -28.60 3.78 -14.11
CA GLU A 189 -27.24 3.22 -14.22
C GLU A 189 -26.38 3.58 -13.02
N SER A 190 -26.48 4.81 -12.52
CA SER A 190 -25.80 5.24 -11.29
C SER A 190 -26.23 4.41 -10.08
N GLU A 191 -27.52 4.17 -9.90
CA GLU A 191 -28.03 3.27 -8.85
C GLU A 191 -27.47 1.85 -8.97
N LYS A 192 -27.36 1.30 -10.19
CA LYS A 192 -26.77 -0.03 -10.41
C LYS A 192 -25.27 -0.05 -10.12
N ILE A 193 -24.54 1.00 -10.49
CA ILE A 193 -23.10 1.13 -10.17
C ILE A 193 -22.91 1.12 -8.64
N LEU A 194 -23.68 1.93 -7.91
CA LEU A 194 -23.63 1.97 -6.45
C LEU A 194 -24.02 0.61 -5.83
N ALA A 195 -25.05 -0.05 -6.34
CA ALA A 195 -25.46 -1.37 -5.85
C ALA A 195 -24.38 -2.46 -6.04
N ILE A 196 -23.62 -2.42 -7.14
CA ILE A 196 -22.47 -3.31 -7.34
C ILE A 196 -21.36 -2.99 -6.33
N ILE A 197 -21.06 -1.72 -6.08
CA ILE A 197 -20.07 -1.31 -5.10
C ILE A 197 -20.50 -1.76 -3.70
N GLU A 198 -21.76 -1.53 -3.34
CA GLU A 198 -22.32 -1.92 -2.05
C GLU A 198 -22.24 -3.44 -1.84
N SER A 199 -22.57 -4.23 -2.87
CA SER A 199 -22.47 -5.69 -2.78
C SER A 199 -21.04 -6.14 -2.45
N GLY A 200 -20.03 -5.50 -3.03
CA GLY A 200 -18.63 -5.81 -2.76
C GLY A 200 -18.18 -5.38 -1.37
N LEU A 201 -18.65 -4.22 -0.87
CA LEU A 201 -18.40 -3.79 0.50
C LEU A 201 -18.99 -4.78 1.52
N ASN A 202 -20.18 -5.31 1.25
CA ASN A 202 -20.82 -6.34 2.06
C ASN A 202 -20.08 -7.67 2.02
N ALA A 203 -19.47 -8.02 0.89
CA ALA A 203 -18.70 -9.25 0.68
C ALA A 203 -17.25 -9.18 1.20
N GLY A 204 -16.83 -8.08 1.84
CA GLY A 204 -15.50 -7.97 2.46
C GLY A 204 -14.51 -7.07 1.73
N GLY A 205 -14.91 -6.36 0.68
CA GLY A 205 -14.09 -5.30 0.07
C GLY A 205 -13.68 -4.26 1.11
N ILE A 206 -12.39 -3.97 1.26
CA ILE A 206 -11.84 -3.17 2.37
C ILE A 206 -11.95 -1.65 2.18
N GLY A 207 -12.57 -1.21 1.11
CA GLY A 207 -12.84 0.18 0.74
C GLY A 207 -13.31 0.25 -0.70
N VAL A 208 -13.27 1.44 -1.29
CA VAL A 208 -13.54 1.63 -2.72
C VAL A 208 -12.28 2.14 -3.41
N GLY A 209 -11.93 1.54 -4.53
CA GLY A 209 -10.88 2.00 -5.42
C GLY A 209 -11.46 2.74 -6.61
N SER A 210 -10.90 3.88 -6.97
CA SER A 210 -11.39 4.67 -8.11
C SER A 210 -10.26 5.20 -8.98
N THR A 211 -10.17 4.69 -10.19
CA THR A 211 -9.25 5.15 -11.22
C THR A 211 -9.79 6.36 -11.97
N LEU A 212 -10.19 7.39 -11.20
CA LEU A 212 -10.97 8.54 -11.67
C LEU A 212 -10.31 9.27 -12.85
N GLY A 213 -8.96 9.32 -12.87
CA GLY A 213 -8.20 9.92 -13.97
C GLY A 213 -8.40 9.26 -15.33
N TYR A 214 -8.90 8.02 -15.36
CA TYR A 214 -9.23 7.29 -16.59
C TYR A 214 -10.70 7.40 -16.98
N MET A 215 -11.54 8.00 -16.12
CA MET A 215 -12.99 8.04 -16.29
C MET A 215 -13.52 9.49 -16.46
N PRO A 216 -13.26 10.14 -17.60
CA PRO A 216 -13.75 11.51 -17.82
C PRO A 216 -15.28 11.63 -17.77
N GLY A 217 -16.02 10.53 -18.01
CA GLY A 217 -17.47 10.49 -17.89
C GLY A 217 -18.01 10.35 -16.46
N ALA A 218 -17.17 9.98 -15.48
CA ALA A 218 -17.57 9.96 -14.09
C ALA A 218 -17.72 11.39 -13.56
N THR A 219 -18.92 11.78 -13.17
CA THR A 219 -19.22 13.14 -12.71
C THR A 219 -18.76 13.38 -11.27
N ALA A 220 -18.70 14.64 -10.84
CA ALA A 220 -18.42 14.97 -9.44
C ALA A 220 -19.52 14.45 -8.49
N ASN A 221 -20.77 14.40 -8.94
CA ASN A 221 -21.86 13.82 -8.15
C ASN A 221 -21.68 12.32 -7.99
N GLU A 222 -21.38 11.59 -9.06
CA GLU A 222 -21.10 10.15 -9.01
C GLU A 222 -19.97 9.84 -8.04
N LEU A 223 -18.87 10.59 -8.12
CA LEU A 223 -17.74 10.42 -7.19
C LEU A 223 -18.15 10.69 -5.74
N PHE A 224 -18.93 11.75 -5.50
CA PHE A 224 -19.42 12.06 -4.16
C PHE A 224 -20.29 10.92 -3.61
N ASP A 225 -21.22 10.38 -4.42
CA ASP A 225 -22.09 9.27 -4.00
C ASP A 225 -21.30 8.00 -3.72
N VAL A 226 -20.30 7.66 -4.55
CA VAL A 226 -19.38 6.54 -4.32
C VAL A 226 -18.58 6.73 -3.03
N GLN A 227 -18.07 7.93 -2.78
CA GLN A 227 -17.33 8.24 -1.56
C GLN A 227 -18.24 8.22 -0.33
N ALA A 228 -19.47 8.73 -0.43
CA ALA A 228 -20.48 8.68 0.63
C ALA A 228 -20.88 7.23 0.97
N LEU A 229 -21.02 6.37 -0.05
CA LEU A 229 -21.29 4.95 0.15
C LEU A 229 -20.14 4.28 0.91
N SER A 230 -18.88 4.47 0.50
CA SER A 230 -17.71 3.92 1.22
C SER A 230 -17.66 4.42 2.67
N ALA A 231 -17.93 5.71 2.89
CA ALA A 231 -17.98 6.34 4.20
C ALA A 231 -19.05 5.74 5.10
N SER A 232 -20.23 5.38 4.56
CA SER A 232 -21.32 4.76 5.34
C SER A 232 -20.95 3.40 5.93
N TYR A 233 -19.97 2.73 5.33
CA TYR A 233 -19.34 1.50 5.83
C TYR A 233 -18.12 1.77 6.73
N GLY A 234 -17.79 3.02 7.01
CA GLY A 234 -16.58 3.41 7.75
C GLY A 234 -15.28 3.06 7.02
N ARG A 235 -15.31 2.96 5.69
CA ARG A 235 -14.17 2.55 4.85
C ARG A 235 -13.68 3.70 3.98
N GLN A 236 -12.41 3.61 3.58
CA GLN A 236 -11.75 4.61 2.76
C GLN A 236 -12.12 4.49 1.27
N ILE A 237 -11.91 5.59 0.57
CA ILE A 237 -11.75 5.60 -0.89
C ILE A 237 -10.27 5.83 -1.24
N ALA A 238 -9.73 5.07 -2.20
CA ALA A 238 -8.39 5.26 -2.75
C ALA A 238 -8.50 5.70 -4.21
N VAL A 239 -7.84 6.80 -4.57
CA VAL A 239 -8.16 7.47 -5.84
C VAL A 239 -6.93 7.81 -6.66
N HIS A 240 -6.90 7.29 -7.91
CA HIS A 240 -6.12 7.87 -9.00
C HIS A 240 -6.77 9.17 -9.44
N LEU A 241 -6.12 10.29 -9.17
CA LEU A 241 -6.71 11.61 -9.36
C LEU A 241 -7.13 11.88 -10.81
N ARG A 242 -8.24 12.58 -10.99
CA ARG A 242 -8.79 13.02 -12.28
C ARG A 242 -7.83 13.92 -13.05
N HIS A 243 -7.17 14.85 -12.34
CA HIS A 243 -6.24 15.80 -12.91
C HIS A 243 -4.93 15.73 -12.13
N THR A 244 -3.85 15.63 -12.87
CA THR A 244 -2.53 15.71 -12.26
C THR A 244 -2.17 17.17 -12.07
N PRO A 245 -1.96 17.67 -10.85
CA PRO A 245 -1.55 19.03 -10.64
C PRO A 245 -0.15 19.23 -11.22
N GLY A 246 -0.01 20.03 -12.24
CA GLY A 246 1.28 20.32 -12.86
C GLY A 246 1.30 21.69 -13.51
N THR A 247 0.11 22.21 -13.76
CA THR A 247 -0.09 23.55 -14.30
C THR A 247 -1.23 24.21 -13.55
N GLU A 248 -1.14 25.50 -13.34
CA GLU A 248 -2.29 26.30 -12.91
C GLU A 248 -3.36 26.16 -13.98
N THR A 249 -4.48 25.56 -13.63
CA THR A 249 -5.65 25.44 -14.50
C THR A 249 -6.84 26.05 -13.80
N ASP A 250 -7.79 26.56 -14.58
CA ASP A 250 -9.07 27.04 -14.06
C ASP A 250 -10.01 25.90 -13.62
N GLU A 251 -9.55 24.64 -13.78
CA GLU A 251 -10.32 23.46 -13.43
C GLU A 251 -10.06 23.03 -11.98
N ILE A 252 -11.06 22.37 -11.38
CA ILE A 252 -10.92 21.79 -10.04
C ILE A 252 -9.79 20.77 -10.08
N ASN A 253 -8.84 20.92 -9.15
CA ASN A 253 -7.79 19.94 -8.94
C ASN A 253 -8.38 18.67 -8.35
N GLY A 254 -8.05 17.50 -8.92
CA GLY A 254 -8.58 16.21 -8.45
C GLY A 254 -8.31 15.94 -6.96
N ALA A 255 -7.19 16.41 -6.41
CA ALA A 255 -6.95 16.31 -4.97
C ALA A 255 -7.94 17.14 -4.15
N GLN A 256 -8.27 18.37 -4.59
CA GLN A 256 -9.25 19.22 -3.92
C GLN A 256 -10.65 18.57 -3.93
N GLU A 257 -11.05 17.94 -5.04
CA GLU A 257 -12.32 17.23 -5.15
C GLU A 257 -12.45 16.14 -4.09
N ILE A 258 -11.45 15.25 -4.00
CA ILE A 258 -11.44 14.13 -3.05
C ILE A 258 -11.40 14.62 -1.59
N LEU A 259 -10.53 15.59 -1.31
CA LEU A 259 -10.33 16.11 0.05
C LEU A 259 -11.54 16.91 0.53
N ALA A 260 -12.21 17.68 -0.35
CA ALA A 260 -13.45 18.38 -0.01
C ALA A 260 -14.57 17.40 0.35
N ASN A 261 -14.74 16.34 -0.44
CA ASN A 261 -15.70 15.29 -0.15
C ASN A 261 -15.36 14.57 1.17
N ALA A 262 -14.08 14.24 1.40
CA ALA A 262 -13.63 13.61 2.65
C ALA A 262 -13.95 14.48 3.87
N ALA A 263 -13.75 15.80 3.77
CA ALA A 263 -14.12 16.73 4.83
C ALA A 263 -15.63 16.79 5.07
N ALA A 264 -16.42 16.91 3.99
CA ALA A 264 -17.88 17.00 4.07
C ALA A 264 -18.51 15.72 4.65
N LEU A 265 -17.94 14.56 4.34
CA LEU A 265 -18.41 13.25 4.75
C LEU A 265 -17.78 12.76 6.07
N SER A 266 -16.77 13.45 6.60
CA SER A 266 -15.91 12.97 7.69
C SER A 266 -15.34 11.57 7.41
N ALA A 267 -14.98 11.30 6.16
CA ALA A 267 -14.60 10.00 5.63
C ALA A 267 -13.10 9.88 5.39
N PRO A 268 -12.50 8.70 5.56
CA PRO A 268 -11.10 8.47 5.20
C PRO A 268 -10.91 8.45 3.68
N ALA A 269 -9.79 9.01 3.21
CA ALA A 269 -9.44 9.01 1.79
C ALA A 269 -7.93 8.87 1.56
N ILE A 270 -7.56 8.18 0.48
CA ILE A 270 -6.18 7.99 0.03
C ILE A 270 -6.00 8.68 -1.32
N ILE A 271 -5.01 9.56 -1.41
CA ILE A 271 -4.55 10.13 -2.67
C ILE A 271 -3.41 9.25 -3.20
N ASN A 272 -3.71 8.47 -4.23
CA ASN A 272 -2.74 7.53 -4.80
C ASN A 272 -1.62 8.25 -5.55
N HIS A 273 -0.40 7.68 -5.48
CA HIS A 273 0.82 8.07 -6.22
C HIS A 273 0.88 9.54 -6.62
N PHE A 274 0.69 10.45 -5.64
CA PHE A 274 0.67 11.90 -5.92
C PHE A 274 2.03 12.49 -6.31
N ASN A 275 3.10 11.68 -6.42
CA ASN A 275 4.42 12.05 -6.91
C ASN A 275 4.41 12.39 -8.42
N ASN A 276 3.65 13.42 -8.75
CA ASN A 276 3.49 14.00 -10.08
C ASN A 276 3.92 15.48 -10.03
N PRO A 277 4.17 16.15 -11.16
CA PRO A 277 4.39 17.58 -11.17
C PRO A 277 3.29 18.32 -10.41
N GLY A 278 3.69 19.23 -9.49
CA GLY A 278 2.76 19.93 -8.60
C GLY A 278 2.47 19.18 -7.28
N TRP A 279 3.20 18.09 -6.98
CA TRP A 279 3.05 17.30 -5.76
C TRP A 279 3.12 18.14 -4.47
N GLN A 280 3.88 19.24 -4.45
CA GLN A 280 4.01 20.13 -3.29
C GLN A 280 2.65 20.68 -2.85
N ARG A 281 1.80 21.07 -3.79
CA ARG A 281 0.45 21.57 -3.49
C ARG A 281 -0.46 20.46 -2.95
N VAL A 282 -0.37 19.26 -3.50
CA VAL A 282 -1.12 18.11 -3.00
C VAL A 282 -0.70 17.76 -1.58
N TYR A 283 0.61 17.74 -1.32
CA TYR A 283 1.15 17.51 0.02
C TYR A 283 0.68 18.59 1.02
N GLU A 284 0.72 19.87 0.64
CA GLU A 284 0.20 20.96 1.47
C GLU A 284 -1.28 20.75 1.84
N LEU A 285 -2.11 20.34 0.88
CA LEU A 285 -3.53 20.09 1.12
C LEU A 285 -3.73 18.89 2.07
N ILE A 286 -3.02 17.78 1.86
CA ILE A 286 -3.09 16.60 2.72
C ILE A 286 -2.71 16.97 4.15
N THR A 287 -1.58 17.65 4.36
CA THR A 287 -1.10 18.03 5.70
C THR A 287 -2.03 19.00 6.42
N ARG A 288 -2.65 19.95 5.70
CA ARG A 288 -3.69 20.82 6.27
C ARG A 288 -4.91 20.02 6.72
N MET A 289 -5.36 19.07 5.91
CA MET A 289 -6.49 18.20 6.26
C MET A 289 -6.19 17.36 7.50
N GLN A 290 -5.00 16.75 7.55
CA GLN A 290 -4.54 15.98 8.73
C GLN A 290 -4.47 16.88 9.97
N SER A 291 -3.93 18.09 9.85
CA SER A 291 -3.85 19.06 10.96
C SER A 291 -5.23 19.49 11.48
N ASN A 292 -6.25 19.42 10.64
CA ASN A 292 -7.64 19.66 11.00
C ASN A 292 -8.36 18.40 11.54
N GLY A 293 -7.66 17.29 11.70
CA GLY A 293 -8.19 16.05 12.26
C GLY A 293 -8.89 15.13 11.25
N HIS A 294 -8.78 15.39 9.95
CA HIS A 294 -9.34 14.50 8.93
C HIS A 294 -8.42 13.30 8.70
N ASN A 295 -9.02 12.11 8.54
CA ASN A 295 -8.31 10.87 8.23
C ASN A 295 -8.05 10.75 6.72
N VAL A 296 -7.09 11.52 6.23
CA VAL A 296 -6.68 11.51 4.83
C VAL A 296 -5.17 11.35 4.74
N TRP A 297 -4.69 10.65 3.73
CA TRP A 297 -3.25 10.53 3.48
C TRP A 297 -2.96 10.37 2.00
N GLY A 298 -1.68 10.46 1.65
CA GLY A 298 -1.19 10.22 0.31
C GLY A 298 -0.18 9.09 0.30
N GLU A 299 0.01 8.51 -0.85
CA GLU A 299 1.06 7.54 -1.09
C GLU A 299 1.89 7.90 -2.31
N LEU A 300 3.10 7.40 -2.34
CA LEU A 300 4.01 7.56 -3.45
C LEU A 300 4.95 6.35 -3.58
N TYR A 301 5.59 6.24 -4.73
CA TYR A 301 6.68 5.28 -4.95
C TYR A 301 7.98 6.01 -5.31
N PRO A 302 9.17 5.44 -4.97
CA PRO A 302 10.46 6.11 -5.14
C PRO A 302 10.99 6.02 -6.58
N TYR A 303 10.18 6.39 -7.57
CA TYR A 303 10.55 6.42 -8.99
C TYR A 303 9.96 7.66 -9.67
N ALA A 304 10.74 8.26 -10.55
CA ALA A 304 10.35 9.44 -11.33
C ALA A 304 9.45 9.09 -12.54
N ALA A 305 9.29 7.80 -12.84
CA ALA A 305 8.43 7.29 -13.89
C ALA A 305 7.29 6.44 -13.30
N GLY A 306 6.17 6.39 -14.00
CA GLY A 306 5.06 5.48 -13.76
C GLY A 306 4.89 4.49 -14.91
N ALA A 307 3.92 3.58 -14.80
CA ALA A 307 3.55 2.66 -15.88
C ALA A 307 2.04 2.52 -15.95
N THR A 308 1.50 2.50 -17.17
CA THR A 308 0.07 2.26 -17.43
C THR A 308 -0.14 1.82 -18.88
N THR A 309 -1.38 1.56 -19.26
CA THR A 309 -1.73 1.20 -20.63
C THR A 309 -1.66 2.41 -21.58
N ILE A 310 -1.19 2.17 -22.80
CA ILE A 310 -0.96 3.21 -23.82
C ILE A 310 -2.25 3.94 -24.23
N ASN A 311 -3.42 3.36 -24.04
CA ASN A 311 -4.70 3.96 -24.37
C ASN A 311 -5.25 4.89 -23.28
N ALA A 312 -4.54 5.16 -22.20
CA ALA A 312 -4.96 6.10 -21.18
C ALA A 312 -5.31 7.46 -21.80
N ILE A 313 -6.47 8.01 -21.42
CA ILE A 313 -7.04 9.20 -22.05
C ILE A 313 -6.12 10.43 -21.96
N PHE A 314 -5.36 10.55 -20.88
CA PHE A 314 -4.43 11.66 -20.67
C PHE A 314 -3.21 11.63 -21.59
N PHE A 315 -2.99 10.54 -22.34
CA PHE A 315 -1.96 10.48 -23.39
C PHE A 315 -2.45 10.99 -24.75
N ASP A 316 -3.72 11.33 -24.90
CA ASP A 316 -4.21 11.94 -26.13
C ASP A 316 -3.37 13.17 -26.51
N PRO A 317 -3.01 13.39 -27.80
CA PRO A 317 -2.17 14.52 -28.20
C PRO A 317 -2.70 15.87 -27.74
N SER A 318 -4.02 16.07 -27.71
CA SER A 318 -4.64 17.30 -27.23
C SER A 318 -4.38 17.56 -25.74
N ILE A 319 -4.17 16.51 -24.96
CA ILE A 319 -3.82 16.61 -23.53
C ILE A 319 -2.31 16.56 -23.34
N TRP A 320 -1.67 15.49 -23.81
CA TRP A 320 -0.26 15.23 -23.52
C TRP A 320 0.66 16.28 -24.14
N ARG A 321 0.52 16.53 -25.45
CA ARG A 321 1.34 17.49 -26.17
C ARG A 321 0.83 18.93 -26.00
N ASP A 322 -0.47 19.16 -26.30
CA ASP A 322 -0.97 20.52 -26.47
C ASP A 322 -1.26 21.21 -25.13
N ARG A 323 -1.76 20.48 -24.13
CA ARG A 323 -2.07 21.03 -22.81
C ARG A 323 -0.92 20.90 -21.82
N LEU A 324 -0.26 19.72 -21.75
CA LEU A 324 0.82 19.46 -20.79
C LEU A 324 2.21 19.79 -21.34
N GLY A 325 2.34 20.12 -22.63
CA GLY A 325 3.62 20.46 -23.28
C GLY A 325 4.62 19.30 -23.30
N ARG A 326 4.16 18.04 -23.22
CA ARG A 326 5.00 16.87 -23.13
C ARG A 326 5.23 16.24 -24.50
N ARG A 327 6.42 15.70 -24.70
CA ARG A 327 6.80 15.01 -25.93
C ARG A 327 6.91 13.52 -25.68
N TYR A 328 6.34 12.71 -26.56
CA TYR A 328 6.38 11.24 -26.44
C TYR A 328 7.83 10.74 -26.46
N GLU A 329 8.65 11.33 -27.32
CA GLU A 329 10.07 10.97 -27.53
C GLU A 329 10.96 11.23 -26.30
N GLU A 330 10.47 11.97 -25.33
CA GLU A 330 11.20 12.32 -24.11
C GLU A 330 10.62 11.67 -22.86
N THR A 331 9.37 11.20 -22.95
CA THR A 331 8.60 10.83 -21.75
C THR A 331 7.98 9.44 -21.82
N MET A 332 7.76 8.86 -22.99
CA MET A 332 7.03 7.60 -23.13
C MET A 332 7.94 6.50 -23.68
N LEU A 333 8.35 5.57 -22.84
CA LEU A 333 9.22 4.45 -23.18
C LEU A 333 8.39 3.17 -23.33
N ASP A 334 8.62 2.43 -24.42
CA ASP A 334 8.11 1.07 -24.60
C ASP A 334 9.07 0.08 -23.93
N PRO A 335 8.69 -0.60 -22.82
CA PRO A 335 9.58 -1.51 -22.13
C PRO A 335 9.92 -2.77 -22.93
N SER A 336 9.15 -3.11 -23.98
CA SER A 336 9.43 -4.28 -24.81
C SER A 336 10.61 -4.06 -25.78
N THR A 337 10.80 -2.83 -26.23
CA THR A 337 11.91 -2.42 -27.10
C THR A 337 13.00 -1.66 -26.38
N ASN A 338 12.68 -1.13 -25.17
CA ASN A 338 13.51 -0.19 -24.42
C ASN A 338 13.82 1.10 -25.20
N GLU A 339 12.88 1.57 -26.01
CA GLU A 339 13.00 2.77 -26.82
C GLU A 339 11.88 3.75 -26.50
N PHE A 340 12.16 5.05 -26.57
CA PHE A 340 11.14 6.09 -26.51
C PHE A 340 10.31 6.13 -27.79
N LEU A 341 9.00 6.25 -27.63
CA LEU A 341 8.05 6.30 -28.75
C LEU A 341 8.00 7.68 -29.37
N THR A 342 8.03 7.74 -30.70
CA THR A 342 7.57 8.94 -31.42
C THR A 342 6.05 9.06 -31.33
N GLU A 343 5.50 10.28 -31.51
CA GLU A 343 4.04 10.48 -31.54
C GLU A 343 3.37 9.55 -32.58
N ARG A 344 3.98 9.37 -33.73
CA ARG A 344 3.47 8.46 -34.78
C ARG A 344 3.43 7.01 -34.30
N GLN A 345 4.47 6.54 -33.61
CA GLN A 345 4.50 5.18 -33.04
C GLN A 345 3.45 5.02 -31.94
N TYR A 346 3.33 6.01 -31.07
CA TYR A 346 2.28 6.05 -30.05
C TYR A 346 0.88 5.88 -30.65
N LEU A 347 0.52 6.71 -31.64
CA LEU A 347 -0.79 6.65 -32.30
C LEU A 347 -1.04 5.29 -32.95
N SER A 348 -0.03 4.72 -33.65
CA SER A 348 -0.13 3.40 -34.26
C SER A 348 -0.30 2.29 -33.24
N LEU A 349 0.47 2.31 -32.15
CA LEU A 349 0.39 1.31 -31.09
C LEU A 349 -0.92 1.43 -30.27
N ARG A 350 -1.36 2.64 -29.99
CA ARG A 350 -2.65 2.90 -29.34
C ARG A 350 -3.83 2.26 -30.08
N GLU A 351 -3.78 2.25 -31.41
CA GLU A 351 -4.81 1.63 -32.25
C GLU A 351 -4.65 0.10 -32.34
N SER A 352 -3.42 -0.38 -32.55
CA SER A 352 -3.15 -1.81 -32.80
C SER A 352 -3.03 -2.65 -31.52
N ASP A 353 -2.58 -2.08 -30.41
CA ASP A 353 -2.38 -2.74 -29.12
C ASP A 353 -2.70 -1.79 -27.95
N PRO A 354 -4.00 -1.43 -27.77
CA PRO A 354 -4.42 -0.41 -26.80
C PRO A 354 -4.12 -0.78 -25.33
N THR A 355 -3.81 -2.03 -25.06
CA THR A 355 -3.50 -2.54 -23.71
C THR A 355 -2.01 -2.65 -23.45
N ARG A 356 -1.16 -2.24 -24.39
CA ARG A 356 0.30 -2.22 -24.21
C ARG A 356 0.67 -1.36 -23.02
N ILE A 357 1.51 -1.89 -22.16
CA ILE A 357 2.09 -1.11 -21.05
C ILE A 357 3.19 -0.20 -21.58
N VAL A 358 3.18 1.04 -21.15
CA VAL A 358 4.26 2.01 -21.39
C VAL A 358 4.78 2.54 -20.06
N ILE A 359 6.07 2.90 -20.02
CA ILE A 359 6.70 3.58 -18.88
C ILE A 359 6.73 5.08 -19.20
N VAL A 360 6.28 5.87 -18.25
CA VAL A 360 6.07 7.31 -18.45
C VAL A 360 6.91 8.11 -17.48
N PHE A 361 7.91 8.79 -17.99
CA PHE A 361 8.76 9.70 -17.23
C PHE A 361 8.00 11.01 -16.96
N LYS A 362 7.83 11.37 -15.71
CA LYS A 362 6.94 12.46 -15.30
C LYS A 362 7.56 13.50 -14.38
N SER A 363 8.64 13.15 -13.69
CA SER A 363 9.31 14.02 -12.71
C SER A 363 10.83 13.84 -12.78
N PRO A 364 11.62 14.81 -12.29
CA PRO A 364 13.04 14.66 -12.12
C PRO A 364 13.40 13.61 -11.04
N GLU A 365 14.48 12.85 -11.26
CA GLU A 365 14.96 11.85 -10.29
C GLU A 365 15.37 12.48 -8.94
N GLU A 366 15.79 13.74 -8.93
CA GLU A 366 16.22 14.49 -7.76
C GLU A 366 15.08 14.74 -6.75
N GLU A 367 13.83 14.71 -7.21
CA GLU A 367 12.65 14.87 -6.34
C GLU A 367 12.40 13.64 -5.46
N ILE A 368 12.91 12.46 -5.83
CA ILE A 368 12.64 11.22 -5.10
C ILE A 368 13.09 11.32 -3.63
N VAL A 369 14.24 11.90 -3.37
CA VAL A 369 14.75 12.06 -2.00
C VAL A 369 13.88 13.02 -1.21
N GLN A 370 13.32 14.05 -1.86
CA GLN A 370 12.38 14.99 -1.22
C GLN A 370 11.09 14.25 -0.83
N TRP A 371 10.55 13.41 -1.72
CA TRP A 371 9.33 12.63 -1.44
C TRP A 371 9.52 11.68 -0.26
N LEU A 372 10.68 11.01 -0.16
CA LEU A 372 10.98 10.09 0.93
C LEU A 372 11.12 10.78 2.30
N GLY A 373 11.32 12.09 2.31
CA GLY A 373 11.39 12.91 3.53
C GLY A 373 10.06 13.56 3.94
N LEU A 374 8.94 13.24 3.27
CA LEU A 374 7.63 13.81 3.59
C LEU A 374 6.99 13.10 4.79
N ASP A 375 6.62 13.87 5.82
CA ASP A 375 5.93 13.36 6.98
C ASP A 375 4.45 13.01 6.65
N GLY A 376 3.93 11.95 7.28
CA GLY A 376 2.52 11.56 7.17
C GLY A 376 2.11 11.00 5.80
N ILE A 377 3.08 10.57 4.99
CA ILE A 377 2.90 9.97 3.68
C ILE A 377 3.40 8.54 3.70
N SER A 378 2.69 7.63 3.05
CA SER A 378 3.09 6.24 2.92
C SER A 378 3.85 5.97 1.62
N ILE A 379 4.70 4.95 1.65
CA ILE A 379 5.29 4.38 0.45
C ILE A 379 4.47 3.18 0.03
N ALA A 380 4.03 3.17 -1.21
CA ALA A 380 3.39 2.04 -1.85
C ALA A 380 4.09 1.73 -3.17
N SER A 381 3.96 0.52 -3.70
CA SER A 381 4.73 0.17 -4.89
C SER A 381 4.07 0.62 -6.19
N ASP A 382 2.75 0.66 -6.23
CA ASP A 382 1.97 0.72 -7.46
C ASP A 382 2.48 -0.38 -8.44
N GLY A 383 2.78 -1.53 -7.85
CA GLY A 383 3.37 -2.67 -8.55
C GLY A 383 2.40 -3.23 -9.58
N LEU A 384 2.82 -3.21 -10.85
CA LEU A 384 2.03 -3.73 -11.97
C LEU A 384 2.80 -4.91 -12.62
N PRO A 385 2.67 -6.14 -12.09
CA PRO A 385 3.31 -7.31 -12.66
C PRO A 385 2.71 -7.68 -14.02
N ASP A 386 3.47 -8.42 -14.83
CA ASP A 386 2.95 -8.98 -16.07
C ASP A 386 1.76 -9.91 -15.79
N LYS A 387 0.70 -9.77 -16.58
CA LYS A 387 -0.56 -10.50 -16.38
C LYS A 387 -0.57 -11.90 -17.01
N ALA A 388 0.46 -12.27 -17.77
CA ALA A 388 0.56 -13.62 -18.32
C ALA A 388 0.67 -14.64 -17.17
N PRO A 389 -0.05 -15.78 -17.23
CA PRO A 389 0.08 -16.83 -16.24
C PRO A 389 1.49 -17.40 -16.23
N LEU A 390 2.14 -17.35 -15.08
CA LEU A 390 3.48 -17.88 -14.89
C LEU A 390 3.52 -18.81 -13.68
N PRO A 391 4.28 -19.94 -13.73
CA PRO A 391 4.45 -20.81 -12.59
C PRO A 391 5.03 -20.09 -11.38
N LEU A 392 4.64 -20.52 -10.17
CA LEU A 392 5.11 -19.92 -8.92
C LEU A 392 6.64 -20.03 -8.76
N ASP A 393 7.25 -21.07 -9.30
CA ASP A 393 8.69 -21.35 -9.25
C ASP A 393 9.49 -20.71 -10.39
N SER A 394 8.85 -19.88 -11.22
CA SER A 394 9.53 -19.16 -12.31
C SER A 394 10.77 -18.43 -11.81
N ASP A 395 11.80 -18.40 -12.62
CA ASP A 395 13.01 -17.61 -12.36
C ASP A 395 12.70 -16.12 -12.46
N LEU A 396 12.75 -15.43 -11.32
CA LEU A 396 12.41 -14.00 -11.24
C LEU A 396 13.37 -13.11 -12.05
N THR A 397 14.53 -13.63 -12.47
CA THR A 397 15.47 -12.90 -13.34
C THR A 397 15.09 -12.96 -14.82
N GLN A 398 14.14 -13.82 -15.16
CA GLN A 398 13.67 -14.07 -16.53
C GLN A 398 12.24 -13.57 -16.77
N LEU A 399 11.70 -12.82 -15.81
CA LEU A 399 10.35 -12.25 -15.95
C LEU A 399 10.31 -11.20 -17.06
N PRO A 400 9.16 -11.04 -17.74
CA PRO A 400 8.98 -10.02 -18.75
C PRO A 400 9.31 -8.61 -18.22
N ASN A 401 9.79 -7.76 -19.10
CA ASN A 401 10.11 -6.38 -18.77
C ASN A 401 8.87 -5.66 -18.23
N ALA A 402 9.02 -5.07 -17.05
CA ALA A 402 8.01 -4.28 -16.38
C ALA A 402 8.68 -3.09 -15.70
N HIS A 403 7.86 -2.18 -15.16
CA HIS A 403 8.41 -1.10 -14.36
C HIS A 403 9.12 -1.66 -13.11
N PRO A 404 10.37 -1.22 -12.80
CA PRO A 404 11.15 -1.77 -11.67
C PRO A 404 10.49 -1.57 -10.30
N ARG A 405 9.50 -0.70 -10.16
CA ARG A 405 8.73 -0.50 -8.92
C ARG A 405 8.03 -1.79 -8.45
N THR A 406 7.68 -2.67 -9.37
CA THR A 406 7.04 -3.96 -9.06
C THR A 406 7.88 -4.86 -8.15
N ALA A 407 9.21 -4.75 -8.24
CA ALA A 407 10.13 -5.65 -7.53
C ALA A 407 11.22 -4.91 -6.72
N GLY A 408 11.19 -3.57 -6.68
CA GLY A 408 12.30 -2.79 -6.12
C GLY A 408 11.92 -1.63 -5.21
N THR A 409 10.64 -1.33 -5.03
CA THR A 409 10.18 -0.13 -4.34
C THR A 409 10.76 0.01 -2.93
N TYR A 410 10.56 -0.97 -2.08
CA TYR A 410 10.98 -0.87 -0.68
C TYR A 410 12.50 -0.94 -0.52
N ALA A 411 13.16 -1.79 -1.31
CA ALA A 411 14.62 -1.86 -1.32
C ALA A 411 15.25 -0.54 -1.79
N LYS A 412 14.69 0.09 -2.83
CA LYS A 412 15.14 1.42 -3.30
C LYS A 412 14.89 2.50 -2.25
N ALA A 413 13.71 2.50 -1.62
CA ALA A 413 13.39 3.47 -0.57
C ALA A 413 14.37 3.38 0.60
N LEU A 414 14.60 2.19 1.15
CA LEU A 414 15.55 1.96 2.24
C LEU A 414 16.99 2.35 1.86
N ARG A 415 17.41 2.01 0.64
CA ARG A 415 18.73 2.39 0.13
C ARG A 415 18.90 3.91 0.07
N LEU A 416 17.93 4.61 -0.54
CA LEU A 416 17.98 6.06 -0.69
C LEU A 416 17.87 6.77 0.67
N ALA A 417 17.04 6.30 1.59
CA ALA A 417 16.93 6.85 2.94
C ALA A 417 18.29 6.74 3.66
N ARG A 418 18.94 5.58 3.63
CA ARG A 418 20.26 5.38 4.22
C ARG A 418 21.34 6.25 3.59
N GLU A 419 21.41 6.30 2.25
CA GLU A 419 22.41 7.09 1.51
C GLU A 419 22.26 8.59 1.77
N ASN A 420 21.04 9.08 1.95
CA ASN A 420 20.73 10.49 2.20
C ASN A 420 20.51 10.82 3.70
N LYS A 421 20.76 9.87 4.60
CA LYS A 421 20.63 10.03 6.07
C LYS A 421 19.23 10.50 6.49
N LEU A 422 18.20 10.06 5.78
CA LEU A 422 16.82 10.23 6.22
C LEU A 422 16.57 9.30 7.42
N SER A 423 15.65 9.68 8.31
CA SER A 423 15.20 8.77 9.38
C SER A 423 14.48 7.59 8.72
N LEU A 424 14.74 6.40 9.25
CA LEU A 424 14.06 5.17 8.84
C LEU A 424 12.83 4.96 9.72
#